data_65afba9f1ae6d30171b526a443829215
#
_entry.id   65afba9f1ae6d30171b526a443829215
#
_cell.length_a   1.000
_cell.length_b   1.000
_cell.length_c   1.000
_cell.angle_alpha   90.00
_cell.angle_beta   90.00
_cell.angle_gamma   90.00
#
_symmetry.space_group_name_H-M   'P 1'
#
loop_
_entity.id
_entity.type
_entity.pdbx_description
1 polymer ?
#
loop_
_entity_poly.entity_id
_entity_poly.type
_entity_poly.pdbx_seq_one_letter_code
_entity_poly.pdbx_strand_id
1 'polypeptide(L)'
;MSAKGQPQVVVKWKKKKGHGGGHHGGAWKVAYADFITCMFALFLVLWLLTQADLKLRQELARYFRNAGVQSGGSMLGDKLENARTEEKRPLEAALTIVQGVGEELEALRGSAKEIQEALEHGSELGAIKDHVRVEVTSEGLEIQIVDSGAGGRKGLLFDLSSAALKPELVALLKELAGHLKTLPNHIEIGGHTDARPFAAGAGLSNWDLSFERANNARAVLEQSGIRPNQILRISAYGSEKPLNASDPLADENRRLSILARRE
;
A
#
# COMPACT_ATOMS: atom_id res chain seq x y z
N MET A 1 -53.68 -102.42 -17.66
CA MET A 1 -52.97 -101.39 -18.46
C MET A 1 -52.55 -100.31 -17.53
N SER A 2 -51.25 -100.17 -17.27
CA SER A 2 -50.67 -99.41 -16.21
C SER A 2 -50.30 -97.97 -16.73
N ALA A 3 -50.83 -96.97 -16.10
CA ALA A 3 -50.48 -95.58 -16.42
C ALA A 3 -49.23 -95.14 -15.59
N LYS A 4 -48.13 -94.87 -16.24
CA LYS A 4 -46.92 -94.42 -15.64
C LYS A 4 -47.09 -92.92 -15.20
N GLY A 5 -46.98 -92.65 -13.89
CA GLY A 5 -46.90 -91.32 -13.36
C GLY A 5 -45.58 -90.63 -13.74
N GLN A 6 -45.67 -89.42 -14.24
CA GLN A 6 -44.50 -88.56 -14.54
C GLN A 6 -43.94 -88.00 -13.24
N PRO A 7 -42.62 -87.89 -13.10
CA PRO A 7 -42.02 -87.28 -11.91
C PRO A 7 -42.21 -85.73 -11.91
N GLN A 8 -42.81 -85.25 -10.84
CA GLN A 8 -42.88 -83.76 -10.61
C GLN A 8 -41.56 -83.25 -10.14
N VAL A 9 -40.99 -82.34 -10.92
CA VAL A 9 -39.78 -81.60 -10.56
C VAL A 9 -40.16 -80.45 -9.61
N VAL A 10 -39.82 -80.57 -8.35
CA VAL A 10 -40.00 -79.47 -7.36
C VAL A 10 -38.82 -78.59 -7.38
N VAL A 11 -38.91 -77.38 -7.99
CA VAL A 11 -37.88 -76.35 -7.99
C VAL A 11 -37.94 -75.60 -6.65
N LYS A 12 -36.97 -75.85 -5.74
CA LYS A 12 -36.80 -75.11 -4.50
C LYS A 12 -35.96 -73.82 -4.79
N TRP A 13 -36.61 -72.72 -4.80
CA TRP A 13 -35.91 -71.39 -4.86
C TRP A 13 -35.25 -71.11 -3.51
N LYS A 14 -33.89 -71.17 -3.46
CA LYS A 14 -33.11 -70.69 -2.31
C LYS A 14 -32.99 -69.19 -2.38
N LYS A 15 -33.71 -68.44 -1.52
CA LYS A 15 -33.46 -67.00 -1.33
C LYS A 15 -32.00 -66.81 -0.88
N LYS A 16 -31.17 -66.22 -1.74
CA LYS A 16 -29.87 -65.69 -1.33
C LYS A 16 -30.13 -64.69 -0.23
N LYS A 17 -29.60 -64.86 0.98
CA LYS A 17 -29.53 -63.84 2.00
C LYS A 17 -28.67 -62.73 1.41
N GLY A 18 -29.27 -61.54 1.16
CA GLY A 18 -28.53 -60.33 0.81
C GLY A 18 -27.55 -60.05 1.92
N HIS A 19 -26.29 -59.94 1.57
CA HIS A 19 -25.27 -59.37 2.47
C HIS A 19 -25.79 -57.99 2.86
N GLY A 20 -25.91 -57.77 4.18
CA GLY A 20 -26.33 -56.50 4.74
C GLY A 20 -25.47 -55.40 4.15
N GLY A 21 -26.10 -54.43 3.47
CA GLY A 21 -25.44 -53.25 2.95
C GLY A 21 -24.78 -52.52 4.10
N GLY A 22 -23.44 -52.57 4.14
CA GLY A 22 -22.66 -51.70 5.01
C GLY A 22 -23.09 -50.27 4.78
N HIS A 23 -23.31 -49.55 5.85
CA HIS A 23 -23.70 -48.13 5.83
C HIS A 23 -22.62 -47.29 5.17
N HIS A 24 -22.65 -47.15 3.85
CA HIS A 24 -21.79 -46.20 3.09
C HIS A 24 -22.24 -44.73 3.22
N GLY A 25 -23.13 -44.44 4.18
CA GLY A 25 -23.69 -43.09 4.37
C GLY A 25 -22.74 -42.05 4.96
N GLY A 26 -21.49 -42.42 5.34
CA GLY A 26 -20.53 -41.51 5.95
C GLY A 26 -19.45 -40.99 5.03
N ALA A 27 -19.14 -41.65 3.92
CA ALA A 27 -18.01 -41.30 3.06
C ALA A 27 -18.14 -39.92 2.42
N TRP A 28 -19.34 -39.50 2.05
CA TRP A 28 -19.57 -38.16 1.51
C TRP A 28 -19.31 -37.04 2.52
N LYS A 29 -19.50 -37.29 3.83
CA LYS A 29 -19.21 -36.32 4.89
C LYS A 29 -17.72 -36.04 5.01
N VAL A 30 -16.88 -37.07 4.83
CA VAL A 30 -15.42 -36.93 4.85
C VAL A 30 -14.97 -36.13 3.63
N ALA A 31 -15.49 -36.45 2.43
CA ALA A 31 -15.18 -35.67 1.23
C ALA A 31 -15.66 -34.22 1.33
N TYR A 32 -16.83 -34.00 1.95
CA TYR A 32 -17.33 -32.64 2.19
C TYR A 32 -16.47 -31.88 3.20
N ALA A 33 -16.03 -32.53 4.29
CA ALA A 33 -15.16 -31.93 5.27
C ALA A 33 -13.81 -31.57 4.65
N ASP A 34 -13.22 -32.43 3.83
CA ASP A 34 -11.96 -32.15 3.12
C ASP A 34 -12.10 -30.98 2.16
N PHE A 35 -13.19 -30.97 1.39
CA PHE A 35 -13.49 -29.82 0.50
C PHE A 35 -13.60 -28.49 1.26
N ILE A 36 -14.33 -28.47 2.38
CA ILE A 36 -14.49 -27.24 3.19
C ILE A 36 -13.17 -26.82 3.83
N THR A 37 -12.35 -27.75 4.32
CA THR A 37 -11.03 -27.41 4.88
C THR A 37 -10.08 -26.87 3.83
N CYS A 38 -10.06 -27.44 2.63
CA CYS A 38 -9.28 -26.93 1.50
C CYS A 38 -9.75 -25.53 1.07
N MET A 39 -11.06 -25.31 0.97
CA MET A 39 -11.63 -23.99 0.67
C MET A 39 -11.29 -22.96 1.75
N PHE A 40 -11.35 -23.35 3.02
CA PHE A 40 -10.99 -22.46 4.13
C PHE A 40 -9.50 -22.12 4.12
N ALA A 41 -8.62 -23.10 3.88
CA ALA A 41 -7.19 -22.87 3.74
C ALA A 41 -6.88 -21.91 2.57
N LEU A 42 -7.53 -22.13 1.42
CA LEU A 42 -7.39 -21.22 0.27
C LEU A 42 -7.88 -19.81 0.61
N PHE A 43 -9.01 -19.68 1.29
CA PHE A 43 -9.53 -18.39 1.74
C PHE A 43 -8.53 -17.67 2.67
N LEU A 44 -7.94 -18.38 3.65
CA LEU A 44 -6.95 -17.80 4.55
C LEU A 44 -5.71 -17.31 3.80
N VAL A 45 -5.24 -18.09 2.82
CA VAL A 45 -4.09 -17.66 2.00
C VAL A 45 -4.43 -16.41 1.19
N LEU A 46 -5.60 -16.38 0.55
CA LEU A 46 -6.05 -15.20 -0.20
C LEU A 46 -6.27 -13.99 0.73
N TRP A 47 -6.83 -14.20 1.91
CA TRP A 47 -7.02 -13.14 2.91
C TRP A 47 -5.68 -12.57 3.37
N LEU A 48 -4.69 -13.42 3.69
CA LEU A 48 -3.33 -12.99 4.02
C LEU A 48 -2.70 -12.18 2.87
N LEU A 49 -2.89 -12.64 1.63
CA LEU A 49 -2.40 -11.92 0.45
C LEU A 49 -3.07 -10.54 0.27
N THR A 50 -4.33 -10.38 0.67
CA THR A 50 -4.98 -9.05 0.61
C THR A 50 -4.44 -8.07 1.65
N GLN A 51 -3.93 -8.56 2.77
CA GLN A 51 -3.27 -7.76 3.80
C GLN A 51 -1.82 -7.42 3.47
N ALA A 52 -1.21 -8.16 2.54
CA ALA A 52 0.16 -7.95 2.14
C ALA A 52 0.31 -6.74 1.21
N ASP A 53 1.37 -5.97 1.42
CA ASP A 53 1.74 -4.84 0.56
C ASP A 53 1.96 -5.27 -0.89
N LEU A 54 1.76 -4.34 -1.83
CA LEU A 54 1.93 -4.57 -3.27
C LEU A 54 3.31 -5.15 -3.61
N LYS A 55 4.36 -4.69 -2.92
CA LYS A 55 5.74 -5.15 -3.10
C LYS A 55 5.88 -6.63 -2.71
N LEU A 56 5.33 -7.02 -1.57
CA LEU A 56 5.34 -8.40 -1.08
C LEU A 56 4.55 -9.33 -2.01
N ARG A 57 3.41 -8.88 -2.56
CA ARG A 57 2.63 -9.65 -3.56
C ARG A 57 3.42 -9.87 -4.85
N GLN A 58 4.15 -8.86 -5.31
CA GLN A 58 4.99 -8.96 -6.51
C GLN A 58 6.16 -9.92 -6.32
N GLU A 59 6.81 -9.91 -5.17
CA GLU A 59 7.92 -10.81 -4.84
C GLU A 59 7.43 -12.27 -4.72
N LEU A 60 6.30 -12.51 -4.05
CA LEU A 60 5.66 -13.82 -4.00
C LEU A 60 5.28 -14.33 -5.41
N ALA A 61 4.71 -13.47 -6.25
CA ALA A 61 4.39 -13.83 -7.64
C ALA A 61 5.66 -14.17 -8.46
N ARG A 62 6.78 -13.46 -8.25
CA ARG A 62 8.07 -13.78 -8.87
C ARG A 62 8.62 -15.11 -8.38
N TYR A 63 8.53 -15.38 -7.07
CA TYR A 63 8.98 -16.65 -6.49
C TYR A 63 8.25 -17.84 -7.12
N PHE A 64 6.92 -17.82 -7.15
CA PHE A 64 6.12 -18.91 -7.73
C PHE A 64 6.29 -19.04 -9.25
N ARG A 65 6.50 -17.94 -9.96
CA ARG A 65 6.76 -17.98 -11.41
C ARG A 65 8.12 -18.63 -11.72
N ASN A 66 9.14 -18.36 -10.91
CA ASN A 66 10.46 -18.95 -11.10
C ASN A 66 10.54 -20.41 -10.62
N ALA A 67 9.78 -20.78 -9.57
CA ALA A 67 9.69 -22.15 -9.09
C ALA A 67 9.05 -23.11 -10.12
N GLY A 68 8.14 -22.60 -10.97
CA GLY A 68 7.48 -23.41 -12.01
C GLY A 68 8.33 -23.73 -13.23
N VAL A 69 9.42 -23.00 -13.47
CA VAL A 69 10.28 -23.20 -14.66
C VAL A 69 11.36 -24.26 -14.45
N GLN A 70 11.66 -24.65 -13.21
CA GLN A 70 12.70 -25.67 -12.90
C GLN A 70 12.17 -27.10 -12.73
N SER A 71 10.89 -27.35 -12.93
CA SER A 71 10.29 -28.69 -12.76
C SER A 71 10.33 -29.59 -14.00
N GLY A 72 11.18 -29.29 -14.97
CA GLY A 72 11.29 -30.10 -16.20
C GLY A 72 12.71 -30.50 -16.53
N GLY A 73 13.28 -31.50 -15.85
CA GLY A 73 14.59 -32.04 -16.26
C GLY A 73 15.23 -32.93 -15.20
N SER A 74 15.00 -34.22 -15.32
CA SER A 74 15.69 -35.35 -14.70
C SER A 74 17.19 -35.14 -14.47
N MET A 75 17.63 -35.25 -13.18
CA MET A 75 18.80 -36.00 -12.75
C MET A 75 18.80 -36.06 -11.21
N LEU A 76 18.27 -37.15 -10.69
CA LEU A 76 18.41 -37.56 -9.30
C LEU A 76 19.85 -38.06 -9.10
N GLY A 77 20.62 -37.42 -8.26
CA GLY A 77 21.84 -38.02 -7.74
C GLY A 77 22.82 -37.06 -7.07
N ASP A 78 23.10 -35.93 -7.66
CA ASP A 78 24.26 -35.10 -7.25
C ASP A 78 23.90 -33.68 -6.76
N LYS A 79 22.61 -33.37 -6.64
CA LYS A 79 22.10 -32.02 -6.30
C LYS A 79 21.48 -31.85 -4.91
N LEU A 80 21.41 -32.90 -4.09
CA LEU A 80 20.76 -32.77 -2.76
C LEU A 80 21.60 -31.97 -1.77
N GLU A 81 22.91 -31.88 -1.95
CA GLU A 81 23.79 -31.12 -1.05
C GLU A 81 23.85 -29.63 -1.45
N ASN A 82 23.77 -29.32 -2.74
CA ASN A 82 23.67 -27.95 -3.25
C ASN A 82 22.25 -27.36 -3.10
N ALA A 83 21.20 -28.17 -3.18
CA ALA A 83 19.82 -27.72 -2.99
C ALA A 83 19.56 -27.18 -1.58
N ARG A 84 20.21 -27.75 -0.54
CA ARG A 84 20.09 -27.26 0.85
C ARG A 84 20.71 -25.88 1.07
N THR A 85 21.69 -25.50 0.25
CA THR A 85 22.35 -24.18 0.33
C THR A 85 21.61 -23.13 -0.51
N GLU A 86 20.94 -23.54 -1.61
CA GLU A 86 20.14 -22.63 -2.45
C GLU A 86 18.75 -22.38 -1.87
N GLU A 87 18.16 -23.31 -1.13
CA GLU A 87 16.86 -23.17 -0.49
C GLU A 87 16.85 -22.13 0.66
N LYS A 88 17.99 -21.88 1.30
CA LYS A 88 18.15 -20.86 2.35
C LYS A 88 18.22 -19.43 1.79
N ARG A 89 18.79 -19.24 0.58
CA ARG A 89 18.97 -17.93 -0.04
C ARG A 89 17.66 -17.15 -0.28
N PRO A 90 16.57 -17.76 -0.80
CA PRO A 90 15.33 -17.01 -1.01
C PRO A 90 14.66 -16.60 0.32
N LEU A 91 14.76 -17.44 1.34
CA LEU A 91 14.18 -17.14 2.65
C LEU A 91 15.01 -16.08 3.40
N GLU A 92 16.33 -16.14 3.34
CA GLU A 92 17.21 -15.11 3.89
C GLU A 92 17.04 -13.77 3.16
N ALA A 93 16.94 -13.79 1.83
CA ALA A 93 16.64 -12.60 1.04
C ALA A 93 15.28 -12.01 1.37
N ALA A 94 14.25 -12.84 1.55
CA ALA A 94 12.92 -12.37 1.95
C ALA A 94 12.93 -11.80 3.38
N LEU A 95 13.64 -12.43 4.30
CA LEU A 95 13.83 -11.91 5.67
C LEU A 95 14.57 -10.57 5.68
N THR A 96 15.63 -10.43 4.87
CA THR A 96 16.38 -9.17 4.75
C THR A 96 15.52 -8.06 4.19
N ILE A 97 14.67 -8.36 3.18
CA ILE A 97 13.73 -7.38 2.63
C ILE A 97 12.70 -6.96 3.68
N VAL A 98 12.13 -7.92 4.42
CA VAL A 98 11.14 -7.61 5.48
C VAL A 98 11.77 -6.80 6.61
N GLN A 99 13.00 -7.11 7.00
CA GLN A 99 13.75 -6.34 7.99
C GLN A 99 14.05 -4.92 7.49
N GLY A 100 14.55 -4.77 6.26
CA GLY A 100 14.82 -3.46 5.66
C GLY A 100 13.58 -2.57 5.56
N VAL A 101 12.44 -3.15 5.18
CA VAL A 101 11.14 -2.44 5.17
C VAL A 101 10.72 -2.01 6.58
N GLY A 102 10.96 -2.85 7.58
CA GLY A 102 10.68 -2.53 8.98
C GLY A 102 11.56 -1.38 9.50
N GLU A 103 12.85 -1.43 9.25
CA GLU A 103 13.81 -0.40 9.64
C GLU A 103 13.54 0.95 8.98
N GLU A 104 13.20 0.94 7.68
CA GLU A 104 12.82 2.15 6.96
C GLU A 104 11.55 2.78 7.55
N LEU A 105 10.54 1.97 7.85
CA LEU A 105 9.29 2.46 8.44
C LEU A 105 9.52 3.07 9.83
N GLU A 106 10.37 2.45 10.65
CA GLU A 106 10.72 3.00 11.97
C GLU A 106 11.55 4.29 11.85
N ALA A 107 12.43 4.40 10.87
CA ALA A 107 13.15 5.63 10.57
C ALA A 107 12.21 6.77 10.15
N LEU A 108 11.24 6.48 9.29
CA LEU A 108 10.23 7.46 8.89
C LEU A 108 9.32 7.87 10.06
N ARG A 109 8.96 6.95 10.96
CA ARG A 109 8.21 7.26 12.18
C ARG A 109 9.03 8.12 13.15
N GLY A 110 10.31 7.81 13.29
CA GLY A 110 11.23 8.64 14.09
C GLY A 110 11.27 10.07 13.57
N SER A 111 11.48 10.24 12.28
CA SER A 111 11.50 11.57 11.65
C SER A 111 10.14 12.29 11.72
N ALA A 112 9.02 11.56 11.58
CA ALA A 112 7.69 12.14 11.77
C ALA A 112 7.54 12.71 13.18
N LYS A 113 7.99 11.98 14.19
CA LYS A 113 7.94 12.41 15.59
C LYS A 113 8.83 13.62 15.85
N GLU A 114 10.06 13.63 15.33
CA GLU A 114 10.97 14.77 15.44
C GLU A 114 10.38 16.04 14.81
N ILE A 115 9.76 15.92 13.62
CA ILE A 115 9.07 17.04 12.97
C ILE A 115 7.90 17.52 13.81
N GLN A 116 7.08 16.62 14.37
CA GLN A 116 5.97 17.00 15.24
C GLN A 116 6.45 17.70 16.51
N GLU A 117 7.48 17.18 17.15
CA GLU A 117 8.10 17.80 18.35
C GLU A 117 8.68 19.18 18.01
N ALA A 118 9.35 19.35 16.86
CA ALA A 118 9.86 20.64 16.41
C ALA A 118 8.75 21.65 16.17
N LEU A 119 7.62 21.22 15.59
CA LEU A 119 6.42 22.07 15.39
C LEU A 119 5.75 22.47 16.71
N GLU A 120 5.79 21.60 17.73
CA GLU A 120 5.19 21.87 19.04
C GLU A 120 6.04 22.82 19.89
N HIS A 121 7.37 22.70 19.84
CA HIS A 121 8.31 23.42 20.69
C HIS A 121 8.95 24.63 20.03
N GLY A 122 8.85 24.76 18.71
CA GLY A 122 9.39 25.89 17.93
C GLY A 122 8.63 27.18 18.21
N SER A 123 9.28 28.16 18.83
CA SER A 123 8.66 29.44 19.20
C SER A 123 8.17 30.26 18.00
N GLU A 124 8.84 30.12 16.85
CA GLU A 124 8.49 30.85 15.61
C GLU A 124 7.40 30.11 14.78
N LEU A 125 7.29 28.79 14.94
CA LEU A 125 6.37 27.93 14.19
C LEU A 125 5.04 27.69 14.91
N GLY A 126 4.90 28.12 16.16
CA GLY A 126 3.69 27.89 16.96
C GLY A 126 2.41 28.45 16.36
N ALA A 127 2.51 29.45 15.48
CA ALA A 127 1.37 29.99 14.74
C ALA A 127 0.95 29.14 13.53
N ILE A 128 1.81 28.23 13.07
CA ILE A 128 1.66 27.46 11.82
C ILE A 128 1.40 25.97 12.11
N LYS A 129 1.67 25.49 13.31
CA LYS A 129 1.52 24.07 13.68
C LYS A 129 0.16 23.49 13.31
N ASP A 130 -0.92 24.27 13.50
CA ASP A 130 -2.28 23.84 13.18
C ASP A 130 -2.54 23.69 11.66
N HIS A 131 -1.62 24.18 10.84
CA HIS A 131 -1.65 24.08 9.39
C HIS A 131 -0.86 22.89 8.84
N VAL A 132 -0.08 22.19 9.68
CA VAL A 132 0.78 21.08 9.27
C VAL A 132 0.22 19.77 9.78
N ARG A 133 0.04 18.82 8.87
CA ARG A 133 -0.32 17.43 9.18
C ARG A 133 0.84 16.55 8.77
N VAL A 134 1.30 15.70 9.67
CA VAL A 134 2.41 14.77 9.44
C VAL A 134 1.90 13.37 9.68
N GLU A 135 1.92 12.54 8.65
CA GLU A 135 1.41 11.17 8.69
C GLU A 135 2.38 10.21 8.01
N VAL A 136 2.54 9.02 8.58
CA VAL A 136 3.29 7.93 7.94
C VAL A 136 2.30 7.01 7.26
N THR A 137 2.34 7.00 5.94
CA THR A 137 1.45 6.22 5.06
C THR A 137 2.17 4.98 4.50
N SER A 138 1.47 4.18 3.72
CA SER A 138 2.07 3.08 2.95
C SER A 138 3.05 3.56 1.88
N GLU A 139 2.94 4.82 1.42
CA GLU A 139 3.80 5.42 0.40
C GLU A 139 5.05 6.07 0.99
N GLY A 140 5.03 6.42 2.27
CA GLY A 140 6.12 7.08 2.97
C GLY A 140 5.65 8.07 4.03
N LEU A 141 6.52 9.02 4.38
CA LEU A 141 6.21 10.11 5.29
C LEU A 141 5.57 11.26 4.49
N GLU A 142 4.29 11.50 4.72
CA GLU A 142 3.54 12.58 4.10
C GLU A 142 3.40 13.77 5.06
N ILE A 143 3.78 14.95 4.57
CA ILE A 143 3.63 16.22 5.25
C ILE A 143 2.68 17.08 4.40
N GLN A 144 1.52 17.38 4.93
CA GLN A 144 0.54 18.26 4.29
C GLN A 144 0.52 19.61 5.00
N ILE A 145 0.73 20.69 4.24
CA ILE A 145 0.72 22.07 4.72
C ILE A 145 -0.54 22.73 4.14
N VAL A 146 -1.52 23.00 4.99
CA VAL A 146 -2.87 23.39 4.61
C VAL A 146 -3.09 24.89 4.89
N ASP A 147 -3.73 25.61 3.96
CA ASP A 147 -3.94 27.06 4.07
C ASP A 147 -5.00 27.47 5.10
N SER A 148 -5.76 26.51 5.65
CA SER A 148 -6.68 26.75 6.76
C SER A 148 -6.32 25.91 7.96
N GLY A 149 -6.04 26.54 9.11
CA GLY A 149 -5.82 25.87 10.38
C GLY A 149 -7.05 25.92 11.29
N ALA A 150 -7.01 25.16 12.39
CA ALA A 150 -8.06 25.10 13.40
C ALA A 150 -8.42 26.48 14.03
N GLY A 151 -7.53 27.46 13.90
CA GLY A 151 -7.72 28.82 14.41
C GLY A 151 -8.38 29.81 13.44
N GLY A 152 -8.83 29.37 12.25
CA GLY A 152 -9.54 30.23 11.27
C GLY A 152 -8.66 31.31 10.62
N ARG A 153 -7.33 31.25 10.72
CA ARG A 153 -6.39 32.15 10.02
C ARG A 153 -6.33 31.75 8.55
N LYS A 154 -6.99 32.52 7.69
CA LYS A 154 -7.03 32.30 6.26
C LYS A 154 -5.83 32.95 5.56
N GLY A 155 -5.35 32.31 4.47
CA GLY A 155 -4.34 32.85 3.61
C GLY A 155 -2.95 32.95 4.24
N LEU A 156 -2.55 31.98 5.08
CA LEU A 156 -1.24 31.95 5.73
C LEU A 156 -0.13 31.47 4.79
N LEU A 157 -0.48 30.63 3.81
CA LEU A 157 0.48 30.02 2.91
C LEU A 157 0.69 30.84 1.63
N PHE A 158 -0.43 31.27 1.03
CA PHE A 158 -0.45 31.97 -0.25
C PHE A 158 -1.45 33.12 -0.23
N ASP A 159 -1.18 34.13 -1.05
CA ASP A 159 -2.22 35.08 -1.40
C ASP A 159 -3.14 34.50 -2.45
N LEU A 160 -4.36 35.06 -2.55
CA LEU A 160 -5.35 34.61 -3.50
C LEU A 160 -4.80 34.72 -4.94
N SER A 161 -4.94 33.62 -5.71
CA SER A 161 -4.44 33.51 -7.08
C SER A 161 -2.93 33.78 -7.25
N SER A 162 -2.15 33.71 -6.15
CA SER A 162 -0.70 33.91 -6.16
C SER A 162 0.04 32.58 -5.93
N ALA A 163 1.17 32.45 -6.62
CA ALA A 163 2.14 31.37 -6.39
C ALA A 163 3.25 31.79 -5.41
N ALA A 164 3.31 33.07 -5.02
CA ALA A 164 4.32 33.55 -4.08
C ALA A 164 4.10 32.92 -2.70
N LEU A 165 5.18 32.38 -2.14
CA LEU A 165 5.17 31.83 -0.78
C LEU A 165 5.26 32.95 0.23
N LYS A 166 4.40 32.91 1.25
CA LYS A 166 4.48 33.84 2.36
C LYS A 166 5.70 33.55 3.26
N PRO A 167 6.23 34.58 3.97
CA PRO A 167 7.41 34.40 4.83
C PRO A 167 7.25 33.25 5.85
N GLU A 168 6.05 33.07 6.37
CA GLU A 168 5.74 32.02 7.34
C GLU A 168 5.90 30.63 6.72
N LEU A 169 5.39 30.43 5.49
CA LEU A 169 5.57 29.17 4.76
C LEU A 169 7.05 28.95 4.40
N VAL A 170 7.78 30.00 4.01
CA VAL A 170 9.21 29.90 3.74
C VAL A 170 9.98 29.47 4.99
N ALA A 171 9.67 30.04 6.16
CA ALA A 171 10.29 29.66 7.43
C ALA A 171 10.01 28.18 7.77
N LEU A 172 8.75 27.74 7.61
CA LEU A 172 8.36 26.34 7.80
C LEU A 172 9.11 25.39 6.87
N LEU A 173 9.18 25.71 5.57
CA LEU A 173 9.91 24.88 4.59
C LEU A 173 11.39 24.77 4.91
N LYS A 174 12.02 25.82 5.43
CA LYS A 174 13.42 25.78 5.87
C LYS A 174 13.63 24.84 7.06
N GLU A 175 12.72 24.86 8.03
CA GLU A 175 12.76 23.95 9.17
C GLU A 175 12.56 22.50 8.71
N LEU A 176 11.52 22.25 7.91
CA LEU A 176 11.27 20.92 7.34
C LEU A 176 12.47 20.39 6.53
N ALA A 177 13.16 21.26 5.79
CA ALA A 177 14.36 20.88 5.05
C ALA A 177 15.47 20.37 6.00
N GLY A 178 15.56 20.92 7.21
CA GLY A 178 16.49 20.47 8.24
C GLY A 178 16.32 18.99 8.60
N HIS A 179 15.08 18.52 8.67
CA HIS A 179 14.75 17.12 8.95
C HIS A 179 14.80 16.25 7.69
N LEU A 180 14.20 16.72 6.59
CA LEU A 180 14.10 15.95 5.34
C LEU A 180 15.46 15.66 4.70
N LYS A 181 16.47 16.55 4.82
CA LYS A 181 17.80 16.33 4.25
C LYS A 181 18.55 15.12 4.86
N THR A 182 18.19 14.72 6.09
CA THR A 182 18.80 13.58 6.78
C THR A 182 18.26 12.24 6.28
N LEU A 183 17.06 12.26 5.67
CA LEU A 183 16.45 11.07 5.11
C LEU A 183 17.13 10.64 3.81
N PRO A 184 17.35 9.33 3.60
CA PRO A 184 17.82 8.81 2.31
C PRO A 184 16.74 8.88 1.22
N ASN A 185 15.50 8.95 1.60
CA ASN A 185 14.31 8.83 0.76
C ASN A 185 14.19 9.94 -0.28
N HIS A 186 13.64 9.60 -1.44
CA HIS A 186 13.28 10.58 -2.45
C HIS A 186 12.04 11.37 -2.04
N ILE A 187 12.00 12.63 -2.45
CA ILE A 187 10.94 13.58 -2.10
C ILE A 187 10.09 13.89 -3.32
N GLU A 188 8.78 13.85 -3.16
CA GLU A 188 7.79 14.34 -4.11
C GLU A 188 7.08 15.55 -3.52
N ILE A 189 6.87 16.60 -4.33
CA ILE A 189 6.21 17.82 -3.91
C ILE A 189 4.93 17.99 -4.73
N GLY A 190 3.79 18.10 -4.08
CA GLY A 190 2.49 18.26 -4.70
C GLY A 190 1.86 19.61 -4.39
N GLY A 191 1.34 20.27 -5.41
CA GLY A 191 0.56 21.50 -5.25
C GLY A 191 -0.93 21.25 -5.50
N HIS A 192 -1.78 21.85 -4.65
CA HIS A 192 -3.23 21.73 -4.73
C HIS A 192 -3.89 23.10 -4.62
N THR A 193 -5.02 23.26 -5.29
CA THR A 193 -5.86 24.46 -5.22
C THR A 193 -7.28 24.10 -4.79
N ASP A 194 -8.04 25.09 -4.37
CA ASP A 194 -9.49 24.98 -4.34
C ASP A 194 -10.08 24.99 -5.77
N ALA A 195 -11.37 24.75 -5.90
CA ALA A 195 -12.05 24.71 -7.19
C ALA A 195 -12.53 26.09 -7.68
N ARG A 196 -12.03 27.20 -7.10
CA ARG A 196 -12.36 28.54 -7.60
C ARG A 196 -11.83 28.71 -9.02
N PRO A 197 -12.69 29.07 -9.98
CA PRO A 197 -12.23 29.28 -11.34
C PRO A 197 -11.43 30.58 -11.44
N PHE A 198 -10.43 30.59 -12.32
CA PHE A 198 -9.81 31.84 -12.73
C PHE A 198 -10.75 32.67 -13.62
N ALA A 199 -10.54 33.99 -13.62
CA ALA A 199 -11.26 34.86 -14.52
C ALA A 199 -11.05 34.45 -16.00
N ALA A 200 -12.09 34.49 -16.80
CA ALA A 200 -11.98 34.17 -18.22
C ALA A 200 -10.93 35.07 -18.89
N GLY A 201 -9.96 34.48 -19.57
CA GLY A 201 -8.83 35.18 -20.21
C GLY A 201 -7.62 35.45 -19.33
N ALA A 202 -7.58 34.98 -18.09
CA ALA A 202 -6.41 35.15 -17.20
C ALA A 202 -5.15 34.41 -17.68
N GLY A 203 -5.27 33.49 -18.65
CA GLY A 203 -4.14 32.72 -19.19
C GLY A 203 -3.54 31.71 -18.21
N LEU A 204 -4.05 31.63 -16.98
CA LEU A 204 -3.62 30.71 -15.91
C LEU A 204 -4.77 29.83 -15.50
N SER A 205 -4.45 28.58 -15.17
CA SER A 205 -5.38 27.59 -14.65
C SER A 205 -4.99 27.16 -13.22
N ASN A 206 -5.86 26.43 -12.55
CA ASN A 206 -5.57 25.80 -11.27
C ASN A 206 -4.39 24.81 -11.37
N TRP A 207 -4.17 24.22 -12.55
CA TRP A 207 -3.01 23.39 -12.84
C TRP A 207 -1.72 24.18 -12.80
N ASP A 208 -1.68 25.33 -13.51
CA ASP A 208 -0.51 26.18 -13.55
C ASP A 208 -0.19 26.73 -12.17
N LEU A 209 -1.21 27.21 -11.44
CA LEU A 209 -1.03 27.74 -10.08
C LEU A 209 -0.51 26.69 -9.11
N SER A 210 -1.06 25.47 -9.17
CA SER A 210 -0.60 24.38 -8.30
C SER A 210 0.83 23.95 -8.62
N PHE A 211 1.20 23.95 -9.92
CA PHE A 211 2.58 23.68 -10.34
C PHE A 211 3.55 24.75 -9.83
N GLU A 212 3.24 26.01 -10.05
CA GLU A 212 4.11 27.14 -9.62
C GLU A 212 4.31 27.16 -8.10
N ARG A 213 3.26 26.89 -7.32
CA ARG A 213 3.37 26.77 -5.86
C ARG A 213 4.31 25.66 -5.43
N ALA A 214 4.15 24.47 -6.02
CA ALA A 214 5.01 23.33 -5.74
C ALA A 214 6.47 23.59 -6.19
N ASN A 215 6.66 24.24 -7.33
CA ASN A 215 7.99 24.59 -7.84
C ASN A 215 8.69 25.64 -6.97
N ASN A 216 7.95 26.64 -6.48
CA ASN A 216 8.50 27.64 -5.56
C ASN A 216 8.87 26.99 -4.21
N ALA A 217 8.07 26.07 -3.70
CA ALA A 217 8.42 25.27 -2.52
C ALA A 217 9.67 24.43 -2.73
N ARG A 218 9.82 23.78 -3.90
CA ARG A 218 11.05 23.06 -4.27
C ARG A 218 12.27 23.97 -4.19
N ALA A 219 12.18 25.16 -4.79
CA ALA A 219 13.30 26.09 -4.79
C ALA A 219 13.74 26.48 -3.37
N VAL A 220 12.80 26.70 -2.45
CA VAL A 220 13.10 26.98 -1.03
C VAL A 220 13.76 25.78 -0.36
N LEU A 221 13.26 24.55 -0.58
CA LEU A 221 13.82 23.33 -0.01
C LEU A 221 15.25 23.09 -0.49
N GLU A 222 15.53 23.26 -1.78
CA GLU A 222 16.89 23.15 -2.34
C GLU A 222 17.84 24.20 -1.76
N GLN A 223 17.41 25.46 -1.67
CA GLN A 223 18.18 26.52 -1.04
C GLN A 223 18.45 26.28 0.44
N SER A 224 17.61 25.46 1.09
CA SER A 224 17.73 25.09 2.50
C SER A 224 18.54 23.81 2.73
N GLY A 225 19.11 23.22 1.66
CA GLY A 225 20.07 22.12 1.73
C GLY A 225 19.52 20.75 1.34
N ILE A 226 18.30 20.66 0.81
CA ILE A 226 17.82 19.44 0.15
C ILE A 226 18.60 19.25 -1.15
N ARG A 227 19.10 18.04 -1.37
CA ARG A 227 19.88 17.73 -2.57
C ARG A 227 18.95 17.73 -3.80
N PRO A 228 19.33 18.34 -4.94
CA PRO A 228 18.49 18.35 -6.14
C PRO A 228 18.08 16.95 -6.62
N ASN A 229 18.96 15.96 -6.48
CA ASN A 229 18.69 14.57 -6.83
C ASN A 229 17.80 13.84 -5.81
N GLN A 230 17.54 14.43 -4.65
CA GLN A 230 16.60 13.89 -3.66
C GLN A 230 15.16 14.25 -4.03
N ILE A 231 14.93 15.33 -4.77
CA ILE A 231 13.60 15.70 -5.25
C ILE A 231 13.32 14.93 -6.55
N LEU A 232 12.48 13.91 -6.45
CA LEU A 232 12.17 13.02 -7.56
C LEU A 232 11.16 13.65 -8.52
N ARG A 233 10.14 14.32 -7.97
CA ARG A 233 9.00 14.79 -8.77
C ARG A 233 8.31 15.99 -8.15
N ILE A 234 7.83 16.88 -9.05
CA ILE A 234 6.86 17.92 -8.73
C ILE A 234 5.54 17.53 -9.40
N SER A 235 4.45 17.56 -8.65
CA SER A 235 3.12 17.20 -9.14
C SER A 235 2.17 18.37 -8.98
N ALA A 236 1.51 18.74 -10.06
CA ALA A 236 0.38 19.66 -10.03
C ALA A 236 -0.90 18.84 -9.96
N TYR A 237 -1.77 19.13 -9.03
CA TYR A 237 -3.06 18.45 -8.89
C TYR A 237 -4.24 19.39 -9.18
N GLY A 238 -3.99 20.70 -9.30
CA GLY A 238 -5.08 21.67 -9.45
C GLY A 238 -6.12 21.48 -8.35
N SER A 239 -7.38 21.45 -8.75
CA SER A 239 -8.56 21.15 -7.90
C SER A 239 -9.01 19.69 -7.91
N GLU A 240 -8.29 18.81 -8.63
CA GLU A 240 -8.77 17.43 -8.90
C GLU A 240 -8.61 16.47 -7.71
N LYS A 241 -7.76 16.82 -6.74
CA LYS A 241 -7.59 16.06 -5.51
C LYS A 241 -7.93 16.92 -4.29
N PRO A 242 -9.21 17.22 -4.04
CA PRO A 242 -9.59 17.99 -2.86
C PRO A 242 -9.37 17.19 -1.58
N LEU A 243 -8.96 17.87 -0.50
CA LEU A 243 -8.91 17.30 0.84
C LEU A 243 -10.33 17.15 1.39
N ASN A 244 -11.16 18.16 1.16
CA ASN A 244 -12.58 18.13 1.48
C ASN A 244 -13.39 18.06 0.17
N ALA A 245 -13.79 16.84 -0.18
CA ALA A 245 -14.61 16.60 -1.38
C ALA A 245 -16.06 17.12 -1.25
N SER A 246 -16.51 17.31 0.01
CA SER A 246 -17.88 17.83 0.28
C SER A 246 -17.97 19.33 0.03
N ASP A 247 -16.86 20.06 0.18
CA ASP A 247 -16.76 21.49 -0.13
C ASP A 247 -15.51 21.74 -1.00
N PRO A 248 -15.66 21.69 -2.33
CA PRO A 248 -14.54 21.92 -3.25
C PRO A 248 -13.94 23.33 -3.17
N LEU A 249 -14.66 24.29 -2.58
CA LEU A 249 -14.20 25.67 -2.39
C LEU A 249 -13.55 25.90 -1.03
N ALA A 250 -13.52 24.89 -0.18
CA ALA A 250 -12.92 24.98 1.15
C ALA A 250 -11.45 25.42 1.09
N ASP A 251 -11.07 26.27 2.02
CA ASP A 251 -9.70 26.79 2.09
C ASP A 251 -8.66 25.68 2.34
N GLU A 252 -9.06 24.57 2.99
CA GLU A 252 -8.21 23.41 3.23
C GLU A 252 -7.81 22.63 1.97
N ASN A 253 -8.51 22.86 0.86
CA ASN A 253 -8.12 22.28 -0.44
C ASN A 253 -6.87 22.96 -1.01
N ARG A 254 -6.59 24.22 -0.60
CA ARG A 254 -5.34 24.90 -0.92
C ARG A 254 -4.25 24.39 0.01
N ARG A 255 -3.38 23.54 -0.49
CA ARG A 255 -2.31 22.93 0.29
C ARG A 255 -1.09 22.60 -0.55
N LEU A 256 0.01 22.40 0.14
CA LEU A 256 1.21 21.74 -0.35
C LEU A 256 1.31 20.35 0.30
N SER A 257 1.69 19.35 -0.47
CA SER A 257 2.05 18.02 0.03
C SER A 257 3.53 17.76 -0.24
N ILE A 258 4.24 17.23 0.75
CA ILE A 258 5.62 16.78 0.64
C ILE A 258 5.61 15.32 1.06
N LEU A 259 6.01 14.42 0.18
CA LEU A 259 6.08 12.99 0.44
C LEU A 259 7.54 12.54 0.38
N ALA A 260 8.11 12.16 1.52
CA ALA A 260 9.35 11.39 1.54
C ALA A 260 9.01 9.93 1.28
N ARG A 261 9.26 9.51 0.03
CA ARG A 261 8.77 8.26 -0.53
C ARG A 261 9.52 7.07 0.04
N ARG A 262 8.78 6.03 0.39
CA ARG A 262 9.34 4.72 0.72
C ARG A 262 9.84 4.03 -0.54
N GLU A 263 11.05 3.44 -0.49
CA GLU A 263 11.70 2.73 -1.60
C GLU A 263 11.38 1.24 -1.63
#